data_18d38f5487ff8ac16b212546cc30db7c
#
_entry.id   18d38f5487ff8ac16b212546cc30db7c
#
_cell.length_a   1.000
_cell.length_b   1.000
_cell.length_c   1.000
_cell.angle_alpha   90.00
_cell.angle_beta   90.00
_cell.angle_gamma   90.00
#
_symmetry.space_group_name_H-M   'P 1'
#
loop_
_entity.id
_entity.type
_entity.pdbx_description
1 polymer ?
#
loop_
_entity_poly.entity_id
_entity_poly.type
_entity_poly.pdbx_seq_one_letter_code
_entity_poly.pdbx_strand_id
1 'polypeptide(L)'
;LVEDGIKVNAVCPGNFYEGPLWSDPENGLFVQYLREGKIPGAQTIEDVRAAYDAKVPMGRGCTPDDVVEAILYLVSQQYETGQALPVTGGQVMLS
;
A
#
# COMPACT_ATOMS: atom_id res chain seq x y z
N LEU A 1 24.38 -1.94 -15.23
CA LEU A 1 23.82 -3.11 -14.54
C LEU A 1 23.14 -4.05 -15.52
N VAL A 2 22.40 -3.52 -16.49
CA VAL A 2 21.72 -4.35 -17.50
C VAL A 2 22.74 -5.14 -18.34
N GLU A 3 23.88 -4.53 -18.63
CA GLU A 3 24.97 -5.17 -19.39
C GLU A 3 25.54 -6.39 -18.65
N ASP A 4 25.44 -6.40 -17.33
CA ASP A 4 25.88 -7.52 -16.49
C ASP A 4 24.79 -8.56 -16.25
N GLY A 5 23.64 -8.42 -16.90
CA GLY A 5 22.50 -9.31 -16.69
C GLY A 5 21.74 -9.05 -15.39
N ILE A 6 21.88 -7.87 -14.82
CA ILE A 6 21.23 -7.50 -13.54
C ILE A 6 20.00 -6.66 -13.83
N LYS A 7 18.87 -7.06 -13.26
CA LYS A 7 17.63 -6.29 -13.29
C LYS A 7 17.47 -5.50 -11.99
N VAL A 8 16.97 -4.27 -12.09
CA VAL A 8 16.64 -3.45 -10.93
C VAL A 8 15.25 -2.88 -11.12
N ASN A 9 14.33 -3.25 -10.25
CA ASN A 9 12.96 -2.79 -10.25
C ASN A 9 12.55 -2.38 -8.83
N ALA A 10 11.48 -1.60 -8.71
CA ALA A 10 10.93 -1.19 -7.43
C ALA A 10 9.47 -1.62 -7.34
N VAL A 11 9.03 -1.97 -6.13
CA VAL A 11 7.63 -2.20 -5.82
C VAL A 11 7.13 -1.00 -5.02
N CYS A 12 6.02 -0.42 -5.46
CA CYS A 12 5.41 0.76 -4.83
C CYS A 12 4.05 0.36 -4.24
N PRO A 13 4.01 -0.15 -2.99
CA PRO A 13 2.76 -0.59 -2.38
C PRO A 13 1.86 0.60 -2.04
N GLY A 14 0.56 0.35 -2.00
CA GLY A 14 -0.41 1.28 -1.48
C GLY A 14 -0.40 1.31 0.05
N ASN A 15 -1.50 1.76 0.65
CA ASN A 15 -1.61 1.86 2.10
C ASN A 15 -1.53 0.48 2.75
N PHE A 16 -0.54 0.30 3.61
CA PHE A 16 -0.29 -0.96 4.33
C PHE A 16 -0.79 -0.80 5.78
N TYR A 17 -2.09 -1.05 5.98
CA TYR A 17 -2.75 -0.79 7.26
C TYR A 17 -2.33 -1.75 8.38
N GLU A 18 -1.80 -2.92 8.05
CA GLU A 18 -1.32 -3.88 9.04
C GLU A 18 0.02 -3.48 9.64
N GLY A 19 0.75 -2.56 9.01
CA GLY A 19 2.03 -2.09 9.51
C GLY A 19 1.90 -1.07 10.65
N PRO A 20 2.98 -0.86 11.43
CA PRO A 20 2.92 0.03 12.61
C PRO A 20 2.63 1.49 12.25
N LEU A 21 2.96 1.96 11.06
CA LEU A 21 2.64 3.33 10.65
C LEU A 21 1.15 3.65 10.82
N TRP A 22 0.27 2.71 10.46
CA TRP A 22 -1.18 2.89 10.53
C TRP A 22 -1.78 2.31 11.80
N SER A 23 -1.32 1.14 12.24
CA SER A 23 -2.00 0.30 13.24
C SER A 23 -1.41 0.35 14.63
N ASP A 24 -0.32 1.11 14.87
CA ASP A 24 0.22 1.27 16.23
C ASP A 24 -0.88 1.83 17.14
N PRO A 25 -1.21 1.18 18.27
CA PRO A 25 -2.31 1.60 19.13
C PRO A 25 -2.11 2.95 19.81
N GLU A 26 -0.88 3.46 19.88
CA GLU A 26 -0.59 4.76 20.53
C GLU A 26 -0.26 5.85 19.51
N ASN A 27 0.55 5.53 18.49
CA ASN A 27 1.12 6.50 17.56
C ASN A 27 0.80 6.24 16.10
N GLY A 28 0.00 5.23 15.77
CA GLY A 28 -0.38 4.93 14.39
C GLY A 28 -1.25 6.00 13.77
N LEU A 29 -1.27 6.07 12.44
CA LEU A 29 -2.04 7.08 11.72
C LEU A 29 -3.55 6.96 11.98
N PHE A 30 -4.07 5.75 12.18
CA PHE A 30 -5.48 5.59 12.51
C PHE A 30 -5.83 6.30 13.81
N VAL A 31 -5.00 6.13 14.83
CA VAL A 31 -5.20 6.78 16.14
C VAL A 31 -5.06 8.30 16.03
N GLN A 32 -4.03 8.76 15.31
CA GLN A 32 -3.80 10.19 15.13
C GLN A 32 -4.97 10.86 14.41
N TYR A 33 -5.46 10.25 13.34
CA TYR A 33 -6.56 10.82 12.56
C TYR A 33 -7.89 10.79 13.32
N LEU A 34 -8.09 9.78 14.16
CA LEU A 34 -9.25 9.75 15.04
C LEU A 34 -9.21 10.90 16.05
N ARG A 35 -8.07 11.15 16.70
CA ARG A 35 -7.90 12.23 17.65
C ARG A 35 -8.07 13.61 17.04
N GLU A 36 -7.59 13.78 15.80
CA GLU A 36 -7.64 15.04 15.08
C GLU A 36 -9.02 15.31 14.45
N GLY A 37 -9.91 14.32 14.46
CA GLY A 37 -11.21 14.47 13.82
C GLY A 37 -11.14 14.61 12.30
N LYS A 38 -10.11 14.02 11.67
CA LYS A 38 -9.87 14.14 10.24
C LYS A 38 -11.00 13.52 9.40
N ILE A 39 -11.63 12.47 9.92
CA ILE A 39 -12.77 11.83 9.27
C ILE A 39 -14.04 12.28 9.99
N PRO A 40 -14.91 13.09 9.37
CA PRO A 40 -16.14 13.54 10.01
C PRO A 40 -17.03 12.37 10.42
N GLY A 41 -17.50 12.42 11.66
CA GLY A 41 -18.39 11.39 12.21
C GLY A 41 -17.72 10.11 12.70
N ALA A 42 -16.40 9.94 12.51
CA ALA A 42 -15.68 8.78 13.00
C ALA A 42 -15.54 8.84 14.52
N GLN A 43 -15.89 7.76 15.20
CA GLN A 43 -15.81 7.63 16.66
C GLN A 43 -14.82 6.55 17.09
N THR A 44 -14.49 5.62 16.19
CA THR A 44 -13.57 4.52 16.46
C THR A 44 -12.50 4.40 15.39
N ILE A 45 -11.44 3.63 15.70
CA ILE A 45 -10.37 3.33 14.74
C ILE A 45 -10.94 2.59 13.53
N GLU A 46 -11.90 1.69 13.74
CA GLU A 46 -12.56 0.95 12.66
C GLU A 46 -13.29 1.90 11.71
N ASP A 47 -13.90 2.97 12.21
CA ASP A 47 -14.54 3.98 11.38
C ASP A 47 -13.53 4.70 10.49
N VAL A 48 -12.37 5.04 11.04
CA VAL A 48 -11.28 5.67 10.29
C VAL A 48 -10.76 4.73 9.22
N ARG A 49 -10.52 3.47 9.56
CA ARG A 49 -10.05 2.45 8.62
C ARG A 49 -11.04 2.24 7.49
N ALA A 50 -12.33 2.14 7.80
CA ALA A 50 -13.36 1.97 6.78
C ALA A 50 -13.40 3.13 5.80
N ALA A 51 -13.20 4.36 6.27
CA ALA A 51 -13.15 5.54 5.41
C ALA A 51 -11.95 5.50 4.45
N TYR A 52 -10.80 5.00 4.91
CA TYR A 52 -9.63 4.85 4.04
C TYR A 52 -9.77 3.69 3.07
N ASP A 53 -10.35 2.56 3.49
CA ASP A 53 -10.66 1.45 2.59
C ASP A 53 -11.59 1.89 1.45
N ALA A 54 -12.55 2.75 1.74
CA ALA A 54 -13.48 3.26 0.74
C ALA A 54 -12.82 4.13 -0.34
N LYS A 55 -11.63 4.68 -0.06
CA LYS A 55 -10.87 5.47 -1.05
C LYS A 55 -10.13 4.59 -2.06
N VAL A 56 -9.99 3.30 -1.78
CA VAL A 56 -9.31 2.37 -2.67
C VAL A 56 -10.37 1.63 -3.48
N PRO A 57 -10.29 1.63 -4.83
CA PRO A 57 -11.29 0.93 -5.65
C PRO A 57 -11.51 -0.53 -5.28
N MET A 58 -10.49 -1.24 -4.83
CA MET A 58 -10.62 -2.64 -4.39
C MET A 58 -11.12 -2.77 -2.95
N GLY A 59 -11.31 -1.65 -2.24
CA GLY A 59 -11.97 -1.64 -0.93
C GLY A 59 -11.14 -2.11 0.25
N ARG A 60 -9.81 -2.19 0.09
CA ARG A 60 -8.91 -2.62 1.17
C ARG A 60 -7.51 -2.06 1.00
N GLY A 61 -6.71 -2.09 2.06
CA GLY A 61 -5.29 -1.76 1.99
C GLY A 61 -4.47 -2.89 1.37
N CYS A 62 -3.19 -2.61 1.15
CA CYS A 62 -2.22 -3.57 0.66
C CYS A 62 -1.85 -4.56 1.78
N THR A 63 -1.71 -5.82 1.45
CA THR A 63 -1.30 -6.86 2.39
C THR A 63 0.12 -7.34 2.10
N PRO A 64 0.80 -8.04 3.06
CA PRO A 64 2.09 -8.65 2.77
C PRO A 64 2.07 -9.57 1.56
N ASP A 65 1.01 -10.35 1.37
CA ASP A 65 0.89 -11.26 0.23
C ASP A 65 0.85 -10.50 -1.10
N ASP A 66 0.19 -9.34 -1.15
CA ASP A 66 0.16 -8.50 -2.34
C ASP A 66 1.57 -8.05 -2.74
N VAL A 67 2.38 -7.66 -1.76
CA VAL A 67 3.76 -7.22 -1.98
C VAL A 67 4.65 -8.40 -2.41
N VAL A 68 4.50 -9.55 -1.74
CA VAL A 68 5.28 -10.76 -2.06
C VAL A 68 4.98 -11.23 -3.48
N GLU A 69 3.73 -11.26 -3.91
CA GLU A 69 3.37 -11.63 -5.27
C GLU A 69 3.99 -10.69 -6.31
N ALA A 70 4.01 -9.38 -6.04
CA ALA A 70 4.64 -8.40 -6.91
C ALA A 70 6.15 -8.63 -7.02
N ILE A 71 6.81 -8.91 -5.90
CA ILE A 71 8.25 -9.20 -5.88
C ILE A 71 8.56 -10.47 -6.68
N LEU A 72 7.78 -11.53 -6.48
CA LEU A 72 7.96 -12.79 -7.21
C LEU A 72 7.74 -12.61 -8.70
N TYR A 73 6.76 -11.81 -9.10
CA TYR A 73 6.55 -11.46 -10.50
C TYR A 73 7.80 -10.80 -11.10
N LEU A 74 8.35 -9.79 -10.42
CA LEU A 74 9.54 -9.09 -10.91
C LEU A 74 10.77 -9.99 -10.95
N VAL A 75 10.90 -10.94 -10.03
CA VAL A 75 12.00 -11.92 -10.03
C VAL A 75 11.89 -12.85 -11.23
N SER A 76 10.70 -13.35 -11.55
CA SER A 76 10.47 -14.29 -12.64
C SER A 76 10.40 -13.65 -14.02
N GLN A 77 10.04 -12.36 -14.10
CA GLN A 77 9.95 -11.65 -15.36
C GLN A 77 11.34 -11.42 -15.96
N GLN A 78 11.55 -11.84 -17.21
CA GLN A 78 12.87 -11.79 -17.84
C GLN A 78 13.10 -10.55 -18.70
N TYR A 79 12.06 -9.79 -18.99
CA TYR A 79 12.15 -8.67 -19.93
C TYR A 79 11.79 -7.33 -19.30
N GLU A 80 11.85 -7.22 -17.97
CA GLU A 80 11.44 -6.01 -17.24
C GLU A 80 12.54 -5.56 -16.29
N THR A 81 13.03 -4.34 -16.48
CA THR A 81 14.00 -3.70 -15.60
C THR A 81 13.77 -2.18 -15.63
N GLY A 82 14.24 -1.48 -14.61
CA GLY A 82 14.09 -0.03 -14.49
C GLY A 82 12.66 0.42 -14.24
N GLN A 83 11.78 -0.45 -13.74
CA GLN A 83 10.37 -0.15 -13.55
C GLN A 83 10.02 0.03 -12.08
N ALA A 84 9.01 0.86 -11.83
CA ALA A 84 8.34 0.94 -10.54
C ALA A 84 6.95 0.32 -10.71
N LEU A 85 6.69 -0.79 -9.98
CA LEU A 85 5.43 -1.51 -10.07
C LEU A 85 4.50 -1.07 -8.94
N PRO A 86 3.44 -0.30 -9.23
CA PRO A 86 2.47 0.09 -8.20
C PRO A 86 1.53 -1.07 -7.85
N VAL A 87 1.32 -1.28 -6.54
CA VAL A 87 0.42 -2.30 -6.00
C VAL A 87 -0.56 -1.57 -5.07
N THR A 88 -1.61 -0.98 -5.64
CA THR A 88 -2.40 0.05 -4.97
C THR A 88 -3.90 -0.24 -4.93
N GLY A 89 -4.34 -1.39 -5.43
CA GLY A 89 -5.78 -1.71 -5.48
C GLY A 89 -6.60 -0.75 -6.33
N GLY A 90 -5.94 -0.06 -7.28
CA GLY A 90 -6.57 0.92 -8.15
C GLY A 90 -6.56 2.35 -7.62
N GLN A 91 -5.98 2.60 -6.44
CA GLN A 91 -5.91 3.95 -5.86
C GLN A 91 -5.10 4.89 -6.74
N VAL A 92 -4.03 4.38 -7.39
CA VAL A 92 -3.28 5.08 -8.41
C VAL A 92 -3.55 4.39 -9.74
N MET A 93 -4.24 5.06 -10.63
CA MET A 93 -4.56 4.52 -11.94
C MET A 93 -3.64 5.14 -12.99
N LEU A 94 -3.06 4.28 -13.81
CA LEU A 94 -2.26 4.75 -14.95
C LEU A 94 -3.20 5.28 -16.03
N SER A 95 -2.96 6.51 -16.43
CA SER A 95 -3.72 7.15 -17.49
C SER A 95 -3.10 6.88 -18.87
#